data_56889e83d02ad2490e5793406a92eb6c
#
_entry.id   56889e83d02ad2490e5793406a92eb6c
#
_cell.length_a   1.000
_cell.length_b   1.000
_cell.length_c   1.000
_cell.angle_alpha   90.00
_cell.angle_beta   90.00
_cell.angle_gamma   90.00
#
_symmetry.space_group_name_H-M   'P 1'
#
loop_
_entity.id
_entity.type
_entity.pdbx_description
1 polymer ?
#
loop_
_entity_poly.entity_id
_entity_poly.type
_entity_poly.pdbx_seq_one_letter_code
_entity_poly.pdbx_strand_id
1 'polypeptide(L)'
;MLPARLQTLLSTGILIVCACAEQALGFDPSSLGQEQVSPPGSSFRVLDEGPPSLDRPPVADGIVDRYLLHPRGDVNGLLLRDGSQMHITLRAADELTKHIQPGDHIRVHGRRVSDSPLIKPDVIINVTDGKSFTVPYRLDQPMPPAEARPTVNEMKARGTIQVLLYDPLRGVVNGAVLSDGTQVRLPPDVGEHFHASLKQDMDVEVEGYGTATSYGTVLEAIAIARKGQPLTHLDSSTQHLR
;
A
#
# COMPACT_ATOMS: atom_id res chain seq x y z
N MET A 1 -21.91 -57.34 28.71
CA MET A 1 -20.91 -57.92 29.64
C MET A 1 -19.97 -56.81 30.08
N LEU A 2 -20.24 -56.28 31.29
CA LEU A 2 -19.26 -55.55 32.15
C LEU A 2 -18.32 -56.60 32.81
N PRO A 3 -17.20 -56.25 33.51
CA PRO A 3 -16.99 -55.12 34.42
C PRO A 3 -15.55 -54.44 34.34
N ALA A 4 -15.38 -53.22 34.75
CA ALA A 4 -15.09 -52.62 36.09
C ALA A 4 -13.64 -52.86 36.63
N ARG A 5 -13.03 -51.77 37.05
CA ARG A 5 -12.33 -51.38 38.33
C ARG A 5 -11.37 -50.25 38.04
N LEU A 6 -11.54 -49.06 38.49
CA LEU A 6 -11.37 -48.41 39.80
C LEU A 6 -10.03 -48.79 40.51
N GLN A 7 -9.12 -47.83 40.61
CA GLN A 7 -8.25 -47.69 41.77
C GLN A 7 -7.73 -46.24 41.96
N THR A 8 -8.20 -45.71 43.08
CA THR A 8 -7.79 -44.51 43.80
C THR A 8 -6.48 -44.76 44.51
N LEU A 9 -5.57 -43.79 44.55
CA LEU A 9 -4.56 -43.69 45.62
C LEU A 9 -4.36 -42.21 45.99
N LEU A 10 -4.77 -41.93 47.21
CA LEU A 10 -4.42 -40.80 48.05
C LEU A 10 -2.96 -40.96 48.59
N SER A 11 -2.23 -39.88 48.74
CA SER A 11 -1.16 -39.71 49.73
C SER A 11 -0.88 -38.23 49.90
N THR A 12 -1.39 -37.61 50.86
CA THR A 12 -1.02 -37.20 52.22
C THR A 12 0.38 -36.59 52.34
N GLY A 13 0.41 -35.26 52.63
CA GLY A 13 1.15 -34.64 53.71
C GLY A 13 2.55 -34.14 53.39
N ILE A 14 2.74 -32.88 53.64
CA ILE A 14 3.55 -32.33 54.74
C ILE A 14 3.47 -30.80 54.71
N LEU A 15 2.91 -30.29 55.78
CA LEU A 15 2.87 -28.89 56.16
C LEU A 15 4.22 -28.60 56.88
N ILE A 16 5.01 -27.66 56.40
CA ILE A 16 6.10 -27.06 57.20
C ILE A 16 5.78 -25.59 57.34
N VAL A 17 5.30 -25.26 58.52
CA VAL A 17 5.22 -23.91 59.05
C VAL A 17 6.61 -23.54 59.56
N CYS A 18 7.23 -22.52 59.04
CA CYS A 18 8.35 -21.84 59.63
C CYS A 18 7.95 -20.35 59.78
N ALA A 19 7.58 -20.00 61.01
CA ALA A 19 7.44 -18.65 61.46
C ALA A 19 8.84 -18.10 61.83
N CYS A 20 9.23 -16.97 61.28
CA CYS A 20 10.25 -16.11 61.85
C CYS A 20 10.03 -14.65 61.45
N ALA A 21 9.62 -13.87 62.49
CA ALA A 21 10.02 -12.53 62.83
C ALA A 21 9.80 -11.37 61.83
N GLU A 22 8.92 -10.53 62.25
CA GLU A 22 8.74 -9.10 61.88
C GLU A 22 10.09 -8.34 61.99
N GLN A 23 10.45 -7.64 60.93
CA GLN A 23 11.11 -6.35 61.01
C GLN A 23 10.45 -5.37 60.03
N ALA A 24 9.70 -4.49 60.56
CA ALA A 24 9.09 -3.35 59.91
C ALA A 24 10.20 -2.38 59.48
N LEU A 25 10.46 -2.31 58.16
CA LEU A 25 11.08 -1.15 57.52
C LEU A 25 10.04 -0.58 56.57
N GLY A 26 9.62 0.65 56.89
CA GLY A 26 8.60 1.39 56.14
C GLY A 26 9.00 1.53 54.66
N PHE A 27 8.23 0.90 53.82
CA PHE A 27 8.34 1.08 52.38
C PHE A 27 7.17 1.96 51.95
N ASP A 28 7.51 3.17 51.47
CA ASP A 28 6.55 4.12 50.95
C ASP A 28 6.16 3.68 49.52
N PRO A 29 4.90 3.30 49.26
CA PRO A 29 4.50 2.79 47.96
C PRO A 29 4.29 3.88 46.89
N SER A 30 4.63 5.13 47.17
CA SER A 30 4.42 6.26 46.26
C SER A 30 5.59 6.57 45.33
N SER A 31 6.69 5.80 45.36
CA SER A 31 7.89 6.07 44.53
C SER A 31 8.23 5.03 43.48
N LEU A 32 7.32 4.11 43.20
CA LEU A 32 7.50 3.24 42.02
C LEU A 32 7.00 3.97 40.79
N GLY A 33 7.89 4.77 40.19
CA GLY A 33 7.75 5.16 38.81
C GLY A 33 7.55 3.92 37.96
N GLN A 34 6.42 3.87 37.25
CA GLN A 34 6.17 2.86 36.23
C GLN A 34 7.22 3.02 35.13
N GLU A 35 8.28 2.29 35.24
CA GLU A 35 9.21 2.10 34.15
C GLU A 35 8.50 1.23 33.11
N GLN A 36 7.87 1.89 32.14
CA GLN A 36 7.30 1.27 30.96
C GLN A 36 8.44 0.67 30.14
N VAL A 37 8.68 -0.62 30.34
CA VAL A 37 9.55 -1.41 29.47
C VAL A 37 8.85 -1.50 28.11
N SER A 38 9.23 -0.63 27.21
CA SER A 38 8.85 -0.72 25.79
C SER A 38 9.57 -1.92 25.17
N PRO A 39 8.87 -2.78 24.40
CA PRO A 39 9.51 -3.87 23.69
C PRO A 39 10.51 -3.31 22.66
N PRO A 40 11.68 -3.94 22.47
CA PRO A 40 12.65 -3.51 21.47
C PRO A 40 12.13 -3.86 20.07
N GLY A 41 11.95 -2.84 19.24
CA GLY A 41 11.77 -3.02 17.80
C GLY A 41 10.42 -2.58 17.26
N SER A 42 10.19 -1.28 17.16
CA SER A 42 9.54 -0.59 16.04
C SER A 42 9.50 0.89 16.35
N SER A 43 10.62 1.56 16.11
CA SER A 43 10.64 3.03 16.11
C SER A 43 10.04 3.56 14.81
N PHE A 44 8.80 3.22 14.52
CA PHE A 44 7.97 4.09 13.70
C PHE A 44 7.56 5.26 14.60
N ARG A 45 8.40 6.30 14.64
CA ARG A 45 7.92 7.62 15.03
C ARG A 45 6.89 8.01 13.96
N VAL A 46 5.62 7.80 14.27
CA VAL A 46 4.56 8.64 13.70
C VAL A 46 4.92 10.05 14.18
N LEU A 47 5.62 10.78 13.35
CA LEU A 47 5.73 12.21 13.55
C LEU A 47 4.30 12.70 13.48
N ASP A 48 3.82 13.26 14.58
CA ASP A 48 2.54 13.98 14.66
C ASP A 48 2.63 15.11 13.63
N GLU A 49 2.17 14.81 12.42
CA GLU A 49 2.20 15.75 11.31
C GLU A 49 1.03 16.68 11.53
N GLY A 50 1.34 17.87 12.02
CA GLY A 50 0.37 18.96 12.14
C GLY A 50 -0.44 19.16 10.85
N PRO A 51 -1.50 19.95 10.87
CA PRO A 51 -2.37 20.17 9.72
C PRO A 51 -1.54 20.53 8.47
N PRO A 52 -1.98 20.11 7.28
CA PRO A 52 -1.26 20.34 6.03
C PRO A 52 -0.92 21.83 5.88
N SER A 53 0.37 22.14 5.80
CA SER A 53 0.85 23.53 5.73
C SER A 53 1.00 23.94 4.27
N LEU A 54 0.19 24.90 3.84
CA LEU A 54 0.33 25.56 2.55
C LEU A 54 1.48 26.59 2.53
N ASP A 55 2.11 26.86 3.68
CA ASP A 55 3.23 27.79 3.80
C ASP A 55 4.53 27.26 3.18
N ARG A 56 4.58 25.94 2.93
CA ARG A 56 5.72 25.32 2.24
C ARG A 56 5.53 25.40 0.73
N PRO A 57 6.62 25.53 -0.04
CA PRO A 57 6.52 25.46 -1.49
C PRO A 57 5.92 24.11 -1.93
N PRO A 58 5.18 24.10 -3.04
CA PRO A 58 4.62 22.87 -3.58
C PRO A 58 5.73 21.87 -3.94
N VAL A 59 5.48 20.59 -3.74
CA VAL A 59 6.42 19.51 -4.08
C VAL A 59 6.28 19.07 -5.53
N ALA A 60 5.16 19.41 -6.18
CA ALA A 60 4.96 19.26 -7.61
C ALA A 60 4.00 20.35 -8.13
N ASP A 61 4.22 20.73 -9.38
CA ASP A 61 3.39 21.66 -10.15
C ASP A 61 3.42 21.16 -11.60
N GLY A 62 2.27 20.68 -12.11
CA GLY A 62 2.25 20.02 -13.41
C GLY A 62 0.86 19.65 -13.88
N ILE A 63 0.81 19.03 -15.06
CA ILE A 63 -0.43 18.62 -15.72
C ILE A 63 -0.70 17.16 -15.41
N VAL A 64 -1.93 16.84 -15.03
CA VAL A 64 -2.40 15.46 -14.85
C VAL A 64 -2.40 14.77 -16.21
N ASP A 65 -1.63 13.69 -16.34
CA ASP A 65 -1.63 12.86 -17.54
C ASP A 65 -2.84 11.91 -17.50
N ARG A 66 -2.98 11.18 -16.41
CA ARG A 66 -4.06 10.20 -16.21
C ARG A 66 -4.28 9.85 -14.75
N TYR A 67 -5.39 9.15 -14.51
CA TYR A 67 -5.60 8.47 -13.24
C TYR A 67 -4.72 7.22 -13.14
N LEU A 68 -4.23 6.90 -11.94
CA LEU A 68 -3.69 5.60 -11.60
C LEU A 68 -4.85 4.69 -11.15
N LEU A 69 -4.83 3.44 -11.60
CA LEU A 69 -5.91 2.50 -11.36
C LEU A 69 -5.45 1.31 -10.51
N HIS A 70 -6.32 0.91 -9.59
CA HIS A 70 -6.25 -0.37 -8.92
C HIS A 70 -6.65 -1.48 -9.92
N PRO A 71 -6.14 -2.74 -9.84
CA PRO A 71 -6.50 -3.82 -10.76
C PRO A 71 -8.01 -4.07 -10.96
N ARG A 72 -8.83 -3.63 -10.02
CA ARG A 72 -10.30 -3.69 -10.12
C ARG A 72 -10.94 -2.50 -10.84
N GLY A 73 -10.14 -1.58 -11.39
CA GLY A 73 -10.60 -0.43 -12.14
C GLY A 73 -10.90 0.83 -11.32
N ASP A 74 -10.83 0.75 -9.99
CA ASP A 74 -11.01 1.91 -9.13
C ASP A 74 -9.82 2.87 -9.29
N VAL A 75 -10.09 4.18 -9.29
CA VAL A 75 -9.03 5.19 -9.23
C VAL A 75 -8.33 5.10 -7.88
N ASN A 76 -7.01 5.06 -7.89
CA ASN A 76 -6.18 5.06 -6.67
C ASN A 76 -5.02 6.06 -6.71
N GLY A 77 -5.06 7.01 -7.63
CA GLY A 77 -4.04 8.03 -7.71
C GLY A 77 -4.03 8.83 -9.00
N LEU A 78 -2.98 9.63 -9.15
CA LEU A 78 -2.70 10.46 -10.32
C LEU A 78 -1.28 10.22 -10.82
N LEU A 79 -1.12 10.24 -12.14
CA LEU A 79 0.15 10.35 -12.84
C LEU A 79 0.22 11.74 -13.48
N LEU A 80 1.30 12.47 -13.25
CA LEU A 80 1.60 13.72 -13.94
C LEU A 80 2.44 13.46 -15.20
N ARG A 81 2.42 14.41 -16.13
CA ARG A 81 3.22 14.33 -17.38
C ARG A 81 4.73 14.27 -17.14
N ASP A 82 5.21 14.79 -16.01
CA ASP A 82 6.61 14.72 -15.61
C ASP A 82 7.01 13.37 -15.01
N GLY A 83 6.06 12.41 -14.92
CA GLY A 83 6.25 11.10 -14.32
C GLY A 83 6.00 11.06 -12.81
N SER A 84 5.73 12.17 -12.16
CA SER A 84 5.37 12.21 -10.74
C SER A 84 4.08 11.43 -10.48
N GLN A 85 4.09 10.60 -9.43
CA GLN A 85 3.00 9.69 -9.09
C GLN A 85 2.49 9.97 -7.68
N MET A 86 1.18 10.03 -7.55
CA MET A 86 0.51 10.21 -6.27
C MET A 86 -0.49 9.08 -6.07
N HIS A 87 -0.40 8.42 -4.93
CA HIS A 87 -1.39 7.44 -4.53
C HIS A 87 -2.29 8.00 -3.44
N ILE A 88 -3.58 7.72 -3.57
CA ILE A 88 -4.63 8.11 -2.63
C ILE A 88 -5.45 6.88 -2.26
N THR A 89 -6.19 6.96 -1.16
CA THR A 89 -7.11 5.90 -0.79
C THR A 89 -8.26 5.83 -1.79
N LEU A 90 -8.81 4.63 -2.02
CA LEU A 90 -9.95 4.44 -2.93
C LEU A 90 -11.14 5.34 -2.58
N ARG A 91 -11.34 5.61 -1.30
CA ARG A 91 -12.40 6.51 -0.84
C ARG A 91 -12.16 7.96 -1.21
N ALA A 92 -10.91 8.42 -1.14
CA ALA A 92 -10.56 9.77 -1.54
C ALA A 92 -10.66 9.96 -3.05
N ALA A 93 -10.59 8.87 -3.81
CA ALA A 93 -10.66 8.88 -5.26
C ALA A 93 -12.00 9.38 -5.80
N ASP A 94 -13.12 8.99 -5.17
CA ASP A 94 -14.46 9.43 -5.58
C ASP A 94 -14.62 10.96 -5.49
N GLU A 95 -14.00 11.56 -4.48
CA GLU A 95 -14.03 13.02 -4.35
C GLU A 95 -12.98 13.66 -5.26
N LEU A 96 -11.80 13.09 -5.37
CA LEU A 96 -10.76 13.57 -6.26
C LEU A 96 -11.24 13.67 -7.70
N THR A 97 -11.90 12.65 -8.24
CA THR A 97 -12.34 12.58 -9.64
C THR A 97 -13.43 13.61 -9.99
N LYS A 98 -14.11 14.18 -8.99
CA LYS A 98 -15.06 15.28 -9.18
C LYS A 98 -14.37 16.63 -9.38
N HIS A 99 -13.13 16.77 -8.91
CA HIS A 99 -12.42 18.05 -8.87
C HIS A 99 -11.19 18.09 -9.75
N ILE A 100 -10.62 16.94 -10.07
CA ILE A 100 -9.36 16.84 -10.82
C ILE A 100 -9.50 15.82 -11.92
N GLN A 101 -9.23 16.24 -13.16
CA GLN A 101 -9.35 15.41 -14.35
C GLN A 101 -8.01 15.37 -15.13
N PRO A 102 -7.79 14.34 -15.97
CA PRO A 102 -6.69 14.36 -16.93
C PRO A 102 -6.74 15.64 -17.79
N GLY A 103 -5.59 16.30 -17.91
CA GLY A 103 -5.43 17.59 -18.57
C GLY A 103 -5.43 18.80 -17.64
N ASP A 104 -5.91 18.67 -16.41
CA ASP A 104 -5.87 19.75 -15.43
C ASP A 104 -4.44 20.08 -15.01
N HIS A 105 -4.19 21.37 -14.79
CA HIS A 105 -2.96 21.84 -14.16
C HIS A 105 -3.16 21.84 -12.64
N ILE A 106 -2.34 21.09 -11.94
CA ILE A 106 -2.43 20.97 -10.48
C ILE A 106 -1.13 21.35 -9.79
N ARG A 107 -1.29 21.83 -8.57
CA ARG A 107 -0.21 22.10 -7.63
C ARG A 107 -0.38 21.23 -6.41
N VAL A 108 0.68 20.56 -5.97
CA VAL A 108 0.64 19.55 -4.91
C VAL A 108 1.49 20.01 -3.75
N HIS A 109 0.89 20.10 -2.58
CA HIS A 109 1.56 20.23 -1.30
C HIS A 109 1.58 18.87 -0.60
N GLY A 110 2.71 18.54 0.03
CA GLY A 110 2.92 17.22 0.63
C GLY A 110 4.41 16.92 0.74
N ARG A 111 4.76 15.65 0.55
CA ARG A 111 6.15 15.20 0.64
C ARG A 111 6.51 14.32 -0.55
N ARG A 112 7.67 14.58 -1.12
CA ARG A 112 8.27 13.68 -2.11
C ARG A 112 9.01 12.55 -1.40
N VAL A 113 8.84 11.33 -1.86
CA VAL A 113 9.61 10.18 -1.39
C VAL A 113 10.99 10.24 -2.04
N SER A 114 12.05 10.20 -1.23
CA SER A 114 13.43 10.28 -1.73
C SER A 114 13.72 9.25 -2.81
N ASP A 115 14.47 9.67 -3.83
CA ASP A 115 14.90 8.81 -4.95
C ASP A 115 13.77 8.10 -5.71
N SER A 116 12.56 8.67 -5.67
CA SER A 116 11.37 8.09 -6.28
C SER A 116 10.51 9.18 -6.93
N PRO A 117 9.75 8.87 -8.00
CA PRO A 117 8.75 9.77 -8.55
C PRO A 117 7.50 9.91 -7.65
N LEU A 118 7.47 9.20 -6.52
CA LEU A 118 6.33 9.18 -5.62
C LEU A 118 6.19 10.45 -4.80
N ILE A 119 4.96 10.93 -4.71
CA ILE A 119 4.55 12.03 -3.85
C ILE A 119 3.47 11.53 -2.90
N LYS A 120 3.62 11.85 -1.62
CA LYS A 120 2.55 11.73 -0.62
C LYS A 120 1.85 13.07 -0.54
N PRO A 121 0.70 13.25 -1.18
CA PRO A 121 0.01 14.52 -1.22
C PRO A 121 -0.77 14.76 0.07
N ASP A 122 -0.72 15.99 0.59
CA ASP A 122 -1.57 16.47 1.68
C ASP A 122 -2.72 17.30 1.14
N VAL A 123 -2.38 18.21 0.20
CA VAL A 123 -3.36 19.06 -0.49
C VAL A 123 -3.01 19.11 -1.97
N ILE A 124 -4.02 18.97 -2.81
CA ILE A 124 -3.91 19.13 -4.26
C ILE A 124 -4.78 20.34 -4.65
N ILE A 125 -4.20 21.29 -5.32
CA ILE A 125 -4.88 22.49 -5.80
C ILE A 125 -5.02 22.37 -7.33
N ASN A 126 -6.26 22.39 -7.83
CA ASN A 126 -6.52 22.52 -9.26
C ASN A 126 -6.31 23.99 -9.63
N VAL A 127 -5.23 24.28 -10.35
CA VAL A 127 -4.89 25.64 -10.76
C VAL A 127 -5.86 26.19 -11.80
N THR A 128 -6.52 25.29 -12.56
CA THR A 128 -7.43 25.64 -13.63
C THR A 128 -8.73 26.27 -13.09
N ASP A 129 -9.27 25.75 -11.98
CA ASP A 129 -10.54 26.23 -11.38
C ASP A 129 -10.39 26.80 -9.97
N GLY A 130 -9.18 26.78 -9.41
CA GLY A 130 -8.85 27.31 -8.09
C GLY A 130 -9.32 26.46 -6.92
N LYS A 131 -9.91 25.27 -7.16
CA LYS A 131 -10.37 24.39 -6.09
C LYS A 131 -9.23 23.62 -5.45
N SER A 132 -9.38 23.34 -4.18
CA SER A 132 -8.43 22.53 -3.43
C SER A 132 -9.07 21.24 -2.91
N PHE A 133 -8.30 20.17 -2.96
CA PHE A 133 -8.66 18.87 -2.44
C PHE A 133 -7.66 18.46 -1.36
N THR A 134 -8.15 18.33 -0.12
CA THR A 134 -7.34 17.82 1.00
C THR A 134 -7.43 16.31 1.02
N VAL A 135 -6.30 15.64 0.97
CA VAL A 135 -6.23 14.18 0.96
C VAL A 135 -6.48 13.66 2.37
N PRO A 136 -7.56 12.88 2.61
CA PRO A 136 -7.85 12.36 3.94
C PRO A 136 -6.87 11.23 4.29
N TYR A 137 -6.18 11.36 5.43
CA TYR A 137 -5.25 10.36 5.96
C TYR A 137 -5.92 9.20 6.72
N ARG A 138 -7.22 9.29 6.96
CA ARG A 138 -7.90 8.30 7.79
C ARG A 138 -8.13 6.99 7.05
N LEU A 139 -7.47 5.94 7.52
CA LEU A 139 -7.59 4.56 7.04
C LEU A 139 -8.79 3.80 7.68
N ASP A 140 -9.45 4.42 8.65
CA ASP A 140 -10.47 3.79 9.52
C ASP A 140 -11.89 3.75 8.92
N GLN A 141 -12.05 4.12 7.67
CA GLN A 141 -13.37 4.16 7.06
C GLN A 141 -13.61 2.92 6.18
N PRO A 142 -14.78 2.26 6.32
CA PRO A 142 -15.10 1.06 5.56
C PRO A 142 -15.04 1.31 4.05
N MET A 143 -14.53 0.31 3.35
CA MET A 143 -14.49 0.31 1.88
C MET A 143 -15.90 0.35 1.31
N PRO A 144 -16.15 1.02 0.16
CA PRO A 144 -17.43 0.98 -0.50
C PRO A 144 -17.91 -0.46 -0.74
N PRO A 145 -19.22 -0.73 -0.72
CA PRO A 145 -19.76 -2.06 -0.97
C PRO A 145 -19.25 -2.64 -2.29
N ALA A 146 -18.96 -3.94 -2.30
CA ALA A 146 -18.43 -4.66 -3.45
C ALA A 146 -19.38 -4.69 -4.67
N GLU A 147 -20.65 -4.37 -4.48
CA GLU A 147 -21.74 -4.52 -5.46
C GLU A 147 -21.64 -3.58 -6.68
N ALA A 148 -20.85 -2.51 -6.57
CA ALA A 148 -20.68 -1.54 -7.67
C ALA A 148 -19.35 -1.68 -8.44
N ARG A 149 -18.60 -2.77 -8.22
CA ARG A 149 -17.27 -2.91 -8.82
C ARG A 149 -17.35 -3.51 -10.22
N PRO A 150 -16.51 -3.04 -11.16
CA PRO A 150 -16.41 -3.62 -12.49
C PRO A 150 -16.04 -5.11 -12.42
N THR A 151 -16.57 -5.88 -13.37
CA THR A 151 -16.19 -7.29 -13.52
C THR A 151 -14.74 -7.37 -14.00
N VAL A 152 -13.95 -8.16 -13.31
CA VAL A 152 -12.57 -8.47 -13.70
C VAL A 152 -12.59 -9.66 -14.64
N ASN A 153 -11.96 -9.54 -15.80
CA ASN A 153 -11.90 -10.58 -16.84
C ASN A 153 -10.45 -10.92 -17.17
N GLU A 154 -10.25 -12.06 -17.78
CA GLU A 154 -8.96 -12.40 -18.39
C GLU A 154 -8.66 -11.41 -19.51
N MET A 155 -7.45 -10.85 -19.52
CA MET A 155 -7.02 -9.84 -20.47
C MET A 155 -5.58 -10.08 -20.91
N LYS A 156 -5.29 -9.63 -22.14
CA LYS A 156 -3.94 -9.58 -22.69
C LYS A 156 -3.65 -8.15 -23.12
N ALA A 157 -2.45 -7.71 -22.84
CA ALA A 157 -1.94 -6.41 -23.29
C ALA A 157 -0.56 -6.57 -23.91
N ARG A 158 -0.24 -5.72 -24.85
CA ARG A 158 1.09 -5.63 -25.46
C ARG A 158 1.39 -4.19 -25.83
N GLY A 159 2.61 -3.79 -25.65
CA GLY A 159 3.03 -2.43 -25.97
C GLY A 159 4.40 -2.11 -25.41
N THR A 160 4.85 -0.92 -25.69
CA THR A 160 6.10 -0.37 -25.16
C THR A 160 5.82 0.27 -23.81
N ILE A 161 6.65 0.02 -22.80
CA ILE A 161 6.56 0.65 -21.49
C ILE A 161 6.88 2.14 -21.63
N GLN A 162 5.93 3.01 -21.37
CA GLN A 162 6.13 4.46 -21.36
C GLN A 162 6.53 4.99 -20.00
N VAL A 163 5.88 4.48 -18.94
CA VAL A 163 6.13 4.91 -17.56
C VAL A 163 6.17 3.69 -16.65
N LEU A 164 7.15 3.63 -15.76
CA LEU A 164 7.18 2.66 -14.68
C LEU A 164 6.30 3.14 -13.53
N LEU A 165 5.52 2.25 -12.94
CA LEU A 165 4.67 2.53 -11.79
C LEU A 165 5.34 1.99 -10.53
N TYR A 166 5.17 2.73 -9.42
CA TYR A 166 5.86 2.45 -8.17
C TYR A 166 4.86 2.16 -7.04
N ASP A 167 5.23 1.21 -6.18
CA ASP A 167 4.49 0.92 -4.95
C ASP A 167 4.65 2.07 -3.95
N PRO A 168 3.55 2.67 -3.45
CA PRO A 168 3.63 3.83 -2.57
C PRO A 168 4.21 3.55 -1.18
N LEU A 169 4.25 2.28 -0.76
CA LEU A 169 4.76 1.88 0.55
C LEU A 169 6.23 1.46 0.47
N ARG A 170 6.59 0.72 -0.60
CA ARG A 170 7.93 0.13 -0.75
C ARG A 170 8.86 0.96 -1.63
N GLY A 171 8.31 1.83 -2.50
CA GLY A 171 9.10 2.64 -3.44
C GLY A 171 9.71 1.85 -4.60
N VAL A 172 9.34 0.57 -4.76
CA VAL A 172 9.81 -0.31 -5.83
C VAL A 172 8.85 -0.31 -7.02
N VAL A 173 9.34 -0.67 -8.20
CA VAL A 173 8.49 -0.81 -9.39
C VAL A 173 7.45 -1.90 -9.16
N ASN A 174 6.17 -1.57 -9.30
CA ASN A 174 5.05 -2.49 -9.18
C ASN A 174 4.16 -2.53 -10.42
N GLY A 175 4.64 -1.99 -11.54
CA GLY A 175 3.88 -2.00 -12.78
C GLY A 175 4.41 -1.06 -13.82
N ALA A 176 3.62 -0.86 -14.87
CA ALA A 176 3.94 0.03 -15.97
C ALA A 176 2.68 0.56 -16.66
N VAL A 177 2.83 1.69 -17.35
CA VAL A 177 1.87 2.18 -18.34
C VAL A 177 2.42 1.87 -19.72
N LEU A 178 1.64 1.20 -20.55
CA LEU A 178 2.00 0.86 -21.92
C LEU A 178 1.63 1.98 -22.90
N SER A 179 2.16 1.88 -24.11
CA SER A 179 1.98 2.87 -25.19
C SER A 179 0.52 3.07 -25.63
N ASP A 180 -0.36 2.09 -25.40
CA ASP A 180 -1.80 2.20 -25.62
C ASP A 180 -2.57 2.80 -24.42
N GLY A 181 -1.86 3.13 -23.34
CA GLY A 181 -2.43 3.64 -22.10
C GLY A 181 -2.84 2.58 -21.08
N THR A 182 -2.75 1.30 -21.44
CA THR A 182 -3.03 0.20 -20.51
C THR A 182 -2.08 0.23 -19.32
N GLN A 183 -2.64 0.15 -18.12
CA GLN A 183 -1.88 0.06 -16.88
C GLN A 183 -1.71 -1.41 -16.50
N VAL A 184 -0.48 -1.87 -16.44
CA VAL A 184 -0.10 -3.20 -15.97
C VAL A 184 0.32 -3.09 -14.52
N ARG A 185 -0.28 -3.89 -13.64
CA ARG A 185 0.12 -4.01 -12.24
C ARG A 185 0.78 -5.36 -12.01
N LEU A 186 1.86 -5.36 -11.28
CA LEU A 186 2.51 -6.60 -10.83
C LEU A 186 1.94 -6.99 -9.46
N PRO A 187 1.80 -8.29 -9.18
CA PRO A 187 1.52 -8.76 -7.83
C PRO A 187 2.57 -8.23 -6.83
N PRO A 188 2.20 -7.92 -5.58
CA PRO A 188 3.09 -7.27 -4.61
C PRO A 188 4.43 -7.97 -4.39
N ASP A 189 4.42 -9.30 -4.39
CA ASP A 189 5.61 -10.11 -4.11
C ASP A 189 6.57 -10.23 -5.30
N VAL A 190 6.05 -9.97 -6.50
CA VAL A 190 6.81 -10.05 -7.76
C VAL A 190 7.47 -8.72 -8.08
N GLY A 191 6.85 -7.61 -7.70
CA GLY A 191 7.35 -6.26 -7.99
C GLY A 191 8.81 -6.05 -7.59
N GLU A 192 9.21 -6.53 -6.43
CA GLU A 192 10.59 -6.40 -5.93
C GLU A 192 11.61 -7.13 -6.80
N HIS A 193 11.27 -8.29 -7.33
CA HIS A 193 12.17 -9.10 -8.16
C HIS A 193 12.25 -8.59 -9.61
N PHE A 194 11.17 -7.99 -10.10
CA PHE A 194 11.09 -7.51 -11.46
C PHE A 194 11.50 -6.05 -11.66
N HIS A 195 11.65 -5.26 -10.58
CA HIS A 195 11.98 -3.84 -10.69
C HIS A 195 13.26 -3.59 -11.51
N ALA A 196 14.27 -4.45 -11.39
CA ALA A 196 15.52 -4.34 -12.16
C ALA A 196 15.38 -4.78 -13.62
N SER A 197 14.36 -5.56 -13.95
CA SER A 197 14.16 -6.12 -15.30
C SER A 197 13.23 -5.30 -16.18
N LEU A 198 12.26 -4.58 -15.58
CA LEU A 198 11.39 -3.66 -16.32
C LEU A 198 12.07 -2.32 -16.53
N LYS A 199 12.05 -1.86 -17.77
CA LYS A 199 12.66 -0.58 -18.17
C LYS A 199 11.70 0.16 -19.09
N GLN A 200 11.75 1.48 -19.04
CA GLN A 200 11.12 2.32 -20.04
C GLN A 200 11.62 1.94 -21.44
N ASP A 201 10.81 2.12 -22.44
CA ASP A 201 11.02 1.79 -23.85
C ASP A 201 11.16 0.28 -24.15
N MET A 202 10.87 -0.59 -23.19
CA MET A 202 10.84 -2.03 -23.40
C MET A 202 9.48 -2.45 -23.98
N ASP A 203 9.50 -3.25 -25.05
CA ASP A 203 8.31 -3.92 -25.59
C ASP A 203 7.98 -5.15 -24.76
N VAL A 204 6.75 -5.22 -24.27
CA VAL A 204 6.26 -6.33 -23.43
C VAL A 204 4.94 -6.90 -23.94
N GLU A 205 4.72 -8.16 -23.63
CA GLU A 205 3.45 -8.87 -23.73
C GLU A 205 3.05 -9.34 -22.32
N VAL A 206 1.81 -9.13 -21.95
CA VAL A 206 1.30 -9.38 -20.60
C VAL A 206 -0.04 -10.10 -20.68
N GLU A 207 -0.20 -11.13 -19.87
CA GLU A 207 -1.48 -11.80 -19.63
C GLU A 207 -1.85 -11.64 -18.16
N GLY A 208 -3.14 -11.48 -17.87
CA GLY A 208 -3.59 -11.27 -16.50
C GLY A 208 -5.08 -11.09 -16.39
N TYR A 209 -5.51 -10.56 -15.26
CA TYR A 209 -6.91 -10.25 -14.98
C TYR A 209 -7.09 -8.75 -14.79
N GLY A 210 -8.12 -8.19 -15.41
CA GLY A 210 -8.31 -6.76 -15.36
C GLY A 210 -9.67 -6.30 -15.85
N THR A 211 -9.79 -5.00 -16.04
CA THR A 211 -11.02 -4.36 -16.49
C THR A 211 -10.73 -3.09 -17.28
N ALA A 212 -11.70 -2.69 -18.11
CA ALA A 212 -11.73 -1.41 -18.77
C ALA A 212 -12.88 -0.58 -18.19
N THR A 213 -12.58 0.65 -17.80
CA THR A 213 -13.53 1.61 -17.23
C THR A 213 -13.47 2.93 -17.99
N SER A 214 -14.33 3.88 -17.62
CA SER A 214 -14.24 5.26 -18.14
C SER A 214 -12.94 5.98 -17.77
N TYR A 215 -12.22 5.47 -16.76
CA TYR A 215 -10.95 6.01 -16.30
C TYR A 215 -9.73 5.41 -17.01
N GLY A 216 -9.91 4.33 -17.76
CA GLY A 216 -8.87 3.63 -18.49
C GLY A 216 -8.93 2.11 -18.35
N THR A 217 -7.90 1.46 -18.89
CA THR A 217 -7.74 0.00 -18.84
C THR A 217 -6.63 -0.36 -17.88
N VAL A 218 -6.87 -1.36 -17.04
CA VAL A 218 -5.89 -1.89 -16.08
C VAL A 218 -5.99 -3.40 -16.02
N LEU A 219 -4.83 -4.06 -15.88
CA LEU A 219 -4.76 -5.49 -15.60
C LEU A 219 -3.66 -5.79 -14.57
N GLU A 220 -3.91 -6.79 -13.72
CA GLU A 220 -2.89 -7.40 -12.86
C GLU A 220 -2.28 -8.59 -13.61
N ALA A 221 -0.98 -8.53 -13.79
CA ALA A 221 -0.26 -9.53 -14.57
C ALA A 221 -0.14 -10.85 -13.81
N ILE A 222 -0.42 -11.96 -14.51
CA ILE A 222 -0.11 -13.32 -14.09
C ILE A 222 1.07 -13.90 -14.89
N ALA A 223 1.34 -13.33 -16.06
CA ALA A 223 2.49 -13.66 -16.87
C ALA A 223 2.95 -12.44 -17.68
N ILE A 224 4.25 -12.33 -17.89
CA ILE A 224 4.87 -11.25 -18.65
C ILE A 224 6.04 -11.79 -19.48
N ALA A 225 6.24 -11.21 -20.64
CA ALA A 225 7.40 -11.47 -21.49
C ALA A 225 7.90 -10.19 -22.15
N ARG A 226 9.15 -10.15 -22.53
CA ARG A 226 9.61 -9.24 -23.58
C ARG A 226 9.08 -9.73 -24.92
N LYS A 227 8.74 -8.82 -25.80
CA LYS A 227 8.27 -9.16 -27.14
C LYS A 227 9.16 -10.19 -27.81
N GLY A 228 8.54 -11.29 -28.27
CA GLY A 228 9.24 -12.39 -28.93
C GLY A 228 9.94 -13.38 -27.98
N GLN A 229 9.78 -13.24 -26.67
CA GLN A 229 10.23 -14.21 -25.69
C GLN A 229 9.02 -15.00 -25.12
N PRO A 230 9.24 -16.20 -24.60
CA PRO A 230 8.16 -16.94 -23.92
C PRO A 230 7.68 -16.21 -22.67
N LEU A 231 6.37 -16.31 -22.40
CA LEU A 231 5.77 -15.75 -21.20
C LEU A 231 6.35 -16.41 -19.95
N THR A 232 6.73 -15.58 -18.99
CA THR A 232 7.15 -16.00 -17.66
C THR A 232 5.98 -15.78 -16.70
N HIS A 233 5.52 -16.87 -16.08
CA HIS A 233 4.49 -16.79 -15.05
C HIS A 233 5.02 -16.13 -13.78
N LEU A 234 4.20 -15.27 -13.18
CA LEU A 234 4.51 -14.48 -12.02
C LEU A 234 3.97 -15.14 -10.73
N ASP A 235 4.12 -16.46 -10.62
CA ASP A 235 3.68 -17.18 -9.43
C ASP A 235 4.61 -16.89 -8.24
N SER A 236 4.03 -16.51 -7.11
CA SER A 236 4.74 -16.31 -5.84
C SER A 236 5.40 -17.60 -5.30
N SER A 237 5.11 -18.75 -5.89
CA SER A 237 5.60 -20.07 -5.46
C SER A 237 6.92 -20.51 -6.10
N THR A 238 7.44 -19.82 -7.11
CA THR A 238 8.64 -20.28 -7.87
C THR A 238 9.96 -19.86 -7.24
N GLN A 239 9.96 -19.27 -6.03
CA GLN A 239 11.17 -18.69 -5.41
C GLN A 239 11.96 -19.62 -4.50
N HIS A 240 11.60 -20.90 -4.36
CA HIS A 240 12.34 -21.83 -3.49
C HIS A 240 13.26 -22.85 -4.21
N LEU A 241 13.47 -22.71 -5.52
CA LEU A 241 14.37 -23.63 -6.23
C LEU A 241 15.26 -22.87 -7.22
N ARG A 242 16.25 -22.10 -6.69
CA ARG A 242 17.57 -21.97 -7.33
C ARG A 242 18.55 -21.29 -6.37
#